data_1ec88d58227f35799100cfaaa5bdcf32
#
_entry.id   1ec88d58227f35799100cfaaa5bdcf32
#
_cell.length_a   1.000
_cell.length_b   1.000
_cell.length_c   1.000
_cell.angle_alpha   90.00
_cell.angle_beta   90.00
_cell.angle_gamma   90.00
#
_symmetry.space_group_name_H-M   'P 1'
#
loop_
_entity.id
_entity.type
_entity.pdbx_description
1 polymer ?
#
loop_
_entity_poly.entity_id
_entity_poly.type
_entity_poly.pdbx_seq_one_letter_code
_entity_poly.pdbx_strand_id
1 'polypeptide(L)'
;MIAEYLAPFLQYIRKEEIQMRIYIGPLQNDIMYYRQAYNYCMWMQKNMGNSENRSFYFYDYMIRYMESRVPVSEFNAIFYTLKKELGKKFEDNYIETMEALIEKDYNLAKAGNMLHIHKNTLVYRLDKIREMLNMNPLVNNMEREFMECFYYYLIRK
;
A
#
# COMPACT_ATOMS: atom_id res chain seq x y z
N MET A 1 -11.10 -2.62 -18.17
CA MET A 1 -12.50 -3.19 -18.17
C MET A 1 -13.40 -2.50 -17.16
N ILE A 2 -13.30 -2.69 -15.82
CA ILE A 2 -14.19 -2.01 -14.85
C ILE A 2 -14.04 -0.47 -14.92
N ALA A 3 -12.83 0.04 -15.03
CA ALA A 3 -12.56 1.47 -15.16
C ALA A 3 -13.24 2.09 -16.40
N GLU A 4 -13.29 1.38 -17.50
CA GLU A 4 -13.95 1.84 -18.74
C GLU A 4 -15.48 1.91 -18.57
N TYR A 5 -16.08 0.92 -17.90
CA TYR A 5 -17.50 0.93 -17.60
C TYR A 5 -17.93 2.09 -16.71
N LEU A 6 -17.09 2.46 -15.76
CA LEU A 6 -17.38 3.51 -14.79
C LEU A 6 -16.90 4.88 -15.25
N ALA A 7 -16.12 4.98 -16.34
CA ALA A 7 -15.54 6.23 -16.81
C ALA A 7 -16.57 7.36 -17.00
N PRO A 8 -17.75 7.13 -17.65
CA PRO A 8 -18.74 8.19 -17.80
C PRO A 8 -19.29 8.69 -16.47
N PHE A 9 -19.56 7.78 -15.53
CA PHE A 9 -20.04 8.12 -14.18
C PHE A 9 -18.99 8.90 -13.38
N LEU A 10 -17.73 8.48 -13.43
CA LEU A 10 -16.64 9.18 -12.76
C LEU A 10 -16.36 10.56 -13.35
N GLN A 11 -16.51 10.71 -14.68
CA GLN A 11 -16.43 12.01 -15.36
C GLN A 11 -17.56 12.93 -14.92
N TYR A 12 -18.79 12.43 -14.85
CA TYR A 12 -19.93 13.20 -14.37
C TYR A 12 -19.69 13.73 -12.95
N ILE A 13 -19.28 12.87 -12.02
CA ILE A 13 -18.99 13.26 -10.64
C ILE A 13 -17.90 14.32 -10.56
N ARG A 14 -16.85 14.23 -11.39
CA ARG A 14 -15.79 15.23 -11.45
C ARG A 14 -16.30 16.56 -12.01
N LYS A 15 -17.09 16.50 -13.08
CA LYS A 15 -17.66 17.69 -13.74
C LYS A 15 -18.59 18.47 -12.81
N GLU A 16 -19.41 17.75 -12.04
CA GLU A 16 -20.35 18.35 -11.08
C GLU A 16 -19.71 18.65 -9.72
N GLU A 17 -18.39 18.50 -9.59
CA GLU A 17 -17.61 18.74 -8.37
C GLU A 17 -18.15 18.03 -7.12
N ILE A 18 -18.81 16.86 -7.30
CA ILE A 18 -19.43 16.12 -6.22
C ILE A 18 -18.34 15.59 -5.29
N GLN A 19 -18.40 15.98 -4.02
CA GLN A 19 -17.44 15.55 -2.99
C GLN A 19 -17.84 14.20 -2.42
N MET A 20 -17.34 13.10 -3.04
CA MET A 20 -17.56 11.73 -2.57
C MET A 20 -16.34 10.86 -2.76
N ARG A 21 -16.28 9.80 -1.99
CA ARG A 21 -15.32 8.70 -2.18
C ARG A 21 -16.04 7.49 -2.73
N ILE A 22 -15.46 6.84 -3.73
CA ILE A 22 -16.06 5.71 -4.44
C ILE A 22 -15.15 4.51 -4.24
N TYR A 23 -15.70 3.43 -3.73
CA TYR A 23 -15.02 2.16 -3.53
C TYR A 23 -15.60 1.13 -4.50
N ILE A 24 -14.76 0.63 -5.39
CA ILE A 24 -15.15 -0.21 -6.53
C ILE A 24 -14.64 -1.62 -6.27
N GLY A 25 -15.56 -2.54 -5.99
CA GLY A 25 -15.28 -3.95 -5.82
C GLY A 25 -14.99 -4.67 -7.15
N PRO A 26 -14.61 -5.96 -7.10
CA PRO A 26 -14.47 -6.78 -8.29
C PRO A 26 -15.82 -6.98 -8.98
N LEU A 27 -15.78 -7.09 -10.32
CA LEU A 27 -16.98 -7.44 -11.10
C LEU A 27 -17.46 -8.84 -10.74
N GLN A 28 -18.75 -9.00 -10.48
CA GLN A 28 -19.36 -10.26 -10.11
C GLN A 28 -20.46 -10.64 -11.10
N ASN A 29 -20.45 -11.88 -11.54
CA ASN A 29 -21.48 -12.46 -12.40
C ASN A 29 -22.44 -13.38 -11.64
N ASP A 30 -22.10 -13.73 -10.39
CA ASP A 30 -22.89 -14.60 -9.53
C ASP A 30 -23.29 -13.86 -8.26
N ILE A 31 -24.59 -13.91 -7.95
CA ILE A 31 -25.18 -13.27 -6.78
C ILE A 31 -24.56 -13.71 -5.45
N MET A 32 -24.03 -14.93 -5.39
CA MET A 32 -23.35 -15.46 -4.20
C MET A 32 -22.14 -14.64 -3.79
N TYR A 33 -21.48 -13.99 -4.75
CA TYR A 33 -20.26 -13.20 -4.50
C TYR A 33 -20.52 -11.71 -4.27
N TYR A 34 -21.74 -11.20 -4.44
CA TYR A 34 -22.06 -9.79 -4.19
C TYR A 34 -21.79 -9.36 -2.75
N ARG A 35 -22.13 -10.20 -1.80
CA ARG A 35 -21.82 -9.96 -0.38
C ARG A 35 -20.32 -9.79 -0.15
N GLN A 36 -19.52 -10.63 -0.81
CA GLN A 36 -18.06 -10.57 -0.68
C GLN A 36 -17.48 -9.31 -1.35
N ALA A 37 -17.98 -8.95 -2.53
CA ALA A 37 -17.60 -7.70 -3.20
C ALA A 37 -17.91 -6.47 -2.34
N TYR A 38 -19.09 -6.45 -1.69
CA TYR A 38 -19.41 -5.41 -0.71
C TYR A 38 -18.44 -5.37 0.47
N ASN A 39 -18.07 -6.52 1.03
CA ASN A 39 -17.10 -6.60 2.12
C ASN A 39 -15.73 -6.05 1.71
N TYR A 40 -15.30 -6.23 0.47
CA TYR A 40 -14.08 -5.63 -0.07
C TYR A 40 -14.17 -4.10 -0.12
N CYS A 41 -15.29 -3.55 -0.54
CA CYS A 41 -15.52 -2.10 -0.53
C CYS A 41 -15.49 -1.54 0.89
N MET A 42 -16.12 -2.21 1.85
CA MET A 42 -16.11 -1.82 3.26
C MET A 42 -14.70 -1.88 3.87
N TRP A 43 -13.92 -2.90 3.49
CA TRP A 43 -12.52 -2.99 3.91
C TRP A 43 -11.70 -1.82 3.36
N MET A 44 -11.84 -1.47 2.08
CA MET A 44 -11.17 -0.31 1.48
C MET A 44 -11.57 0.99 2.19
N GLN A 45 -12.88 1.18 2.44
CA GLN A 45 -13.36 2.36 3.18
C GLN A 45 -12.68 2.52 4.53
N LYS A 46 -12.52 1.42 5.26
CA LYS A 46 -11.87 1.42 6.60
C LYS A 46 -10.37 1.73 6.52
N ASN A 47 -9.68 1.24 5.47
CA ASN A 47 -8.22 1.23 5.42
C ASN A 47 -7.63 2.33 4.52
N MET A 48 -8.43 2.96 3.62
CA MET A 48 -7.99 3.98 2.67
C MET A 48 -8.52 5.38 3.01
N GLY A 49 -9.05 5.57 4.22
CA GLY A 49 -9.73 6.80 4.63
C GLY A 49 -8.90 8.09 4.58
N ASN A 50 -7.59 8.01 4.67
CA ASN A 50 -6.68 9.16 4.70
C ASN A 50 -6.05 9.49 3.33
N SER A 51 -6.36 8.72 2.28
CA SER A 51 -5.82 8.99 0.94
C SER A 51 -6.51 10.19 0.30
N GLU A 52 -5.75 10.97 -0.48
CA GLU A 52 -6.27 12.06 -1.31
C GLU A 52 -7.09 11.57 -2.51
N ASN A 53 -6.97 10.28 -2.85
CA ASN A 53 -7.73 9.67 -3.93
C ASN A 53 -9.22 9.69 -3.62
N ARG A 54 -10.05 9.87 -4.66
CA ARG A 54 -11.51 9.83 -4.58
C ARG A 54 -12.12 8.53 -5.07
N SER A 55 -11.38 7.75 -5.87
CA SER A 55 -11.82 6.47 -6.42
C SER A 55 -10.81 5.38 -6.08
N PHE A 56 -11.29 4.27 -5.55
CA PHE A 56 -10.48 3.15 -5.07
C PHE A 56 -10.98 1.88 -5.75
N TYR A 57 -10.13 1.20 -6.51
CA TYR A 57 -10.43 -0.06 -7.16
C TYR A 57 -9.84 -1.20 -6.34
N PHE A 58 -10.64 -2.21 -6.02
CA PHE A 58 -10.19 -3.31 -5.16
C PHE A 58 -8.97 -4.04 -5.71
N TYR A 59 -8.84 -4.17 -7.02
CA TYR A 59 -7.68 -4.84 -7.64
C TYR A 59 -6.34 -4.16 -7.33
N ASP A 60 -6.32 -2.85 -7.12
CA ASP A 60 -5.11 -2.11 -6.74
C ASP A 60 -4.68 -2.40 -5.29
N TYR A 61 -5.60 -2.91 -4.47
CA TYR A 61 -5.39 -3.17 -3.05
C TYR A 61 -5.55 -4.64 -2.67
N MET A 62 -5.71 -5.52 -3.67
CA MET A 62 -6.01 -6.94 -3.45
C MET A 62 -4.93 -7.64 -2.61
N ILE A 63 -3.66 -7.40 -2.90
CA ILE A 63 -2.55 -8.00 -2.15
C ILE A 63 -2.61 -7.55 -0.69
N ARG A 64 -2.74 -6.24 -0.46
CA ARG A 64 -2.88 -5.67 0.90
C ARG A 64 -4.09 -6.21 1.66
N TYR A 65 -5.20 -6.47 0.96
CA TYR A 65 -6.34 -7.17 1.54
C TYR A 65 -5.99 -8.60 1.95
N MET A 66 -5.35 -9.37 1.06
CA MET A 66 -4.92 -10.74 1.35
C MET A 66 -3.97 -10.80 2.54
N GLU A 67 -2.97 -9.93 2.58
CA GLU A 67 -2.06 -9.78 3.72
C GLU A 67 -2.81 -9.47 5.02
N SER A 68 -3.85 -8.60 4.95
CA SER A 68 -4.67 -8.27 6.13
C SER A 68 -5.44 -9.47 6.68
N ARG A 69 -5.59 -10.55 5.92
CA ARG A 69 -6.26 -11.79 6.32
C ARG A 69 -5.31 -12.82 6.94
N VAL A 70 -4.00 -12.64 6.77
CA VAL A 70 -3.00 -13.51 7.42
C VAL A 70 -2.97 -13.20 8.92
N PRO A 71 -3.02 -14.19 9.81
CA PRO A 71 -2.92 -13.96 11.25
C PRO A 71 -1.60 -13.26 11.64
N VAL A 72 -1.65 -12.36 12.62
CA VAL A 72 -0.45 -11.66 13.11
C VAL A 72 0.60 -12.64 13.66
N SER A 73 0.17 -13.79 14.18
CA SER A 73 1.08 -14.85 14.63
C SER A 73 2.00 -15.36 13.54
N GLU A 74 1.51 -15.49 12.30
CA GLU A 74 2.33 -15.92 11.16
C GLU A 74 3.40 -14.86 10.83
N PHE A 75 3.01 -13.60 10.78
CA PHE A 75 3.97 -12.50 10.60
C PHE A 75 4.99 -12.40 11.73
N ASN A 76 4.56 -12.61 12.97
CA ASN A 76 5.47 -12.64 14.11
C ASN A 76 6.50 -13.79 13.99
N ALA A 77 6.08 -14.97 13.55
CA ALA A 77 6.99 -16.09 13.35
C ALA A 77 8.10 -15.76 12.33
N ILE A 78 7.78 -14.92 11.32
CA ILE A 78 8.73 -14.55 10.26
C ILE A 78 9.58 -13.32 10.69
N PHE A 79 8.96 -12.27 11.20
CA PHE A 79 9.55 -10.93 11.29
C PHE A 79 9.95 -10.49 12.71
N TYR A 80 9.55 -11.20 13.77
CA TYR A 80 9.81 -10.77 15.14
C TYR A 80 11.30 -10.56 15.43
N THR A 81 12.13 -11.52 15.05
CA THR A 81 13.59 -11.45 15.26
C THR A 81 14.19 -10.27 14.51
N LEU A 82 13.82 -10.13 13.23
CA LEU A 82 14.28 -9.02 12.38
C LEU A 82 13.91 -7.67 13.00
N LYS A 83 12.65 -7.50 13.38
CA LYS A 83 12.17 -6.27 14.05
C LYS A 83 12.97 -5.95 15.31
N LYS A 84 13.24 -6.97 16.13
CA LYS A 84 14.00 -6.81 17.38
C LYS A 84 15.44 -6.37 17.15
N GLU A 85 16.09 -6.88 16.12
CA GLU A 85 17.47 -6.57 15.77
C GLU A 85 17.65 -5.18 15.19
N LEU A 86 16.66 -4.69 14.41
CA LEU A 86 16.75 -3.42 13.71
C LEU A 86 16.61 -2.18 14.63
N GLY A 87 15.88 -2.31 15.73
CA GLY A 87 15.67 -1.24 16.69
C GLY A 87 14.71 -0.14 16.22
N LYS A 88 14.19 0.62 17.18
CA LYS A 88 13.10 1.58 16.96
C LYS A 88 13.40 2.68 15.96
N LYS A 89 14.57 3.28 16.00
CA LYS A 89 14.96 4.37 15.10
C LYS A 89 15.01 3.94 13.63
N PHE A 90 15.44 2.69 13.39
CA PHE A 90 15.41 2.13 12.05
C PHE A 90 13.98 1.86 11.61
N GLU A 91 13.16 1.27 12.47
CA GLU A 91 11.75 0.97 12.22
C GLU A 91 10.99 2.21 11.73
N ASP A 92 11.13 3.35 12.44
CA ASP A 92 10.44 4.60 12.08
C ASP A 92 10.89 5.12 10.69
N ASN A 93 12.20 5.15 10.42
CA ASN A 93 12.74 5.55 9.10
C ASN A 93 12.31 4.58 7.98
N TYR A 94 12.27 3.29 8.28
CA TYR A 94 11.86 2.26 7.33
C TYR A 94 10.39 2.44 6.94
N ILE A 95 9.50 2.61 7.93
CA ILE A 95 8.06 2.80 7.71
C ILE A 95 7.83 4.02 6.81
N GLU A 96 8.37 5.19 7.16
CA GLU A 96 8.23 6.40 6.35
C GLU A 96 8.72 6.22 4.91
N THR A 97 9.90 5.61 4.76
CA THR A 97 10.53 5.42 3.45
C THR A 97 9.74 4.46 2.57
N MET A 98 9.31 3.33 3.13
CA MET A 98 8.54 2.33 2.40
C MET A 98 7.14 2.82 2.05
N GLU A 99 6.47 3.53 2.95
CA GLU A 99 5.18 4.15 2.67
C GLU A 99 5.24 5.06 1.45
N ALA A 100 6.21 5.98 1.42
CA ALA A 100 6.38 6.90 0.31
C ALA A 100 6.74 6.20 -1.01
N LEU A 101 7.56 5.15 -0.96
CA LEU A 101 7.92 4.37 -2.15
C LEU A 101 6.71 3.61 -2.71
N ILE A 102 5.97 2.93 -1.85
CA ILE A 102 4.76 2.18 -2.24
C ILE A 102 3.71 3.12 -2.83
N GLU A 103 3.42 4.24 -2.15
CA GLU A 103 2.42 5.21 -2.63
C GLU A 103 2.80 5.91 -3.95
N LYS A 104 4.08 5.98 -4.27
CA LYS A 104 4.58 6.64 -5.48
C LYS A 104 5.17 5.65 -6.49
N ASP A 105 4.75 4.38 -6.46
CA ASP A 105 5.16 3.33 -7.40
C ASP A 105 6.68 3.26 -7.56
N TYR A 106 7.43 3.38 -6.45
CA TYR A 106 8.90 3.40 -6.40
C TYR A 106 9.55 4.53 -7.23
N ASN A 107 8.80 5.58 -7.54
CA ASN A 107 9.36 6.78 -8.15
C ASN A 107 10.06 7.64 -7.09
N LEU A 108 11.39 7.59 -7.07
CA LEU A 108 12.22 8.25 -6.05
C LEU A 108 12.02 9.78 -5.98
N ALA A 109 11.75 10.44 -7.11
CA ALA A 109 11.53 11.88 -7.10
C ALA A 109 10.19 12.24 -6.44
N LYS A 110 9.12 11.51 -6.81
CA LYS A 110 7.79 11.70 -6.22
C LYS A 110 7.76 11.32 -4.74
N ALA A 111 8.42 10.21 -4.37
CA ALA A 111 8.53 9.77 -2.98
C ALA A 111 9.33 10.76 -2.12
N GLY A 112 10.44 11.30 -2.63
CA GLY A 112 11.18 12.36 -1.95
C GLY A 112 10.35 13.61 -1.71
N ASN A 113 9.59 14.05 -2.72
CA ASN A 113 8.67 15.18 -2.59
C ASN A 113 7.57 14.92 -1.55
N MET A 114 7.03 13.72 -1.49
CA MET A 114 6.04 13.34 -0.47
C MET A 114 6.58 13.45 0.96
N LEU A 115 7.84 13.05 1.15
CA LEU A 115 8.53 13.13 2.44
C LEU A 115 9.14 14.52 2.73
N HIS A 116 8.96 15.49 1.83
CA HIS A 116 9.61 16.81 1.90
C HIS A 116 11.14 16.75 2.03
N ILE A 117 11.78 15.76 1.39
CA ILE A 117 13.24 15.59 1.35
C ILE A 117 13.77 15.55 -0.08
N HIS A 118 15.03 15.91 -0.24
CA HIS A 118 15.68 15.78 -1.55
C HIS A 118 15.84 14.31 -1.95
N LYS A 119 15.74 14.01 -3.26
CA LYS A 119 15.90 12.65 -3.79
C LYS A 119 17.17 11.95 -3.28
N ASN A 120 18.27 12.66 -3.15
CA ASN A 120 19.53 12.07 -2.67
C ASN A 120 19.45 11.64 -1.18
N THR A 121 18.67 12.36 -0.37
CA THR A 121 18.41 11.96 1.02
C THR A 121 17.59 10.68 1.08
N LEU A 122 16.61 10.53 0.18
CA LEU A 122 15.83 9.28 0.06
C LEU A 122 16.73 8.12 -0.39
N VAL A 123 17.60 8.34 -1.37
CA VAL A 123 18.60 7.33 -1.81
C VAL A 123 19.50 6.92 -0.65
N TYR A 124 20.00 7.87 0.13
CA TYR A 124 20.81 7.56 1.32
C TYR A 124 20.03 6.71 2.35
N ARG A 125 18.74 7.02 2.60
CA ARG A 125 17.91 6.18 3.48
C ARG A 125 17.76 4.76 2.93
N LEU A 126 17.54 4.63 1.63
CA LEU A 126 17.47 3.32 0.96
C LEU A 126 18.78 2.53 1.04
N ASP A 127 19.92 3.21 0.87
CA ASP A 127 21.22 2.55 0.99
C ASP A 127 21.45 2.01 2.40
N LYS A 128 21.01 2.73 3.43
CA LYS A 128 21.03 2.23 4.81
C LYS A 128 20.11 1.02 5.02
N ILE A 129 18.92 1.02 4.43
CA ILE A 129 18.02 -0.12 4.46
C ILE A 129 18.65 -1.32 3.75
N ARG A 130 19.27 -1.09 2.58
CA ARG A 130 19.98 -2.13 1.81
C ARG A 130 21.15 -2.73 2.57
N GLU A 131 21.96 -1.89 3.22
CA GLU A 131 23.08 -2.35 4.06
C GLU A 131 22.60 -3.24 5.22
N MET A 132 21.49 -2.89 5.88
CA MET A 132 20.99 -3.62 7.04
C MET A 132 20.23 -4.90 6.67
N LEU A 133 19.44 -4.87 5.60
CA LEU A 133 18.63 -6.02 5.18
C LEU A 133 19.30 -6.88 4.11
N ASN A 134 20.38 -6.39 3.50
CA ASN A 134 21.00 -6.97 2.31
C ASN A 134 20.01 -7.18 1.15
N MET A 135 19.08 -6.24 0.96
CA MET A 135 18.00 -6.31 -0.02
C MET A 135 17.86 -5.00 -0.79
N ASN A 136 17.50 -5.06 -2.08
CA ASN A 136 17.32 -3.89 -2.94
C ASN A 136 15.97 -3.89 -3.65
N PRO A 137 14.96 -3.18 -3.12
CA PRO A 137 13.61 -3.17 -3.68
C PRO A 137 13.50 -2.48 -5.05
N LEU A 138 14.52 -1.75 -5.48
CA LEU A 138 14.52 -1.06 -6.77
C LEU A 138 14.92 -1.97 -7.93
N VAL A 139 15.58 -3.10 -7.65
CA VAL A 139 16.18 -3.98 -8.67
C VAL A 139 15.54 -5.36 -8.67
N ASN A 140 15.18 -5.86 -7.50
CA ASN A 140 14.67 -7.22 -7.32
C ASN A 140 13.22 -7.21 -6.81
N ASN A 141 12.31 -7.76 -7.60
CA ASN A 141 10.89 -7.79 -7.26
C ASN A 141 10.60 -8.65 -6.02
N MET A 142 11.28 -9.80 -5.85
CA MET A 142 11.07 -10.66 -4.67
C MET A 142 11.51 -9.95 -3.38
N GLU A 143 12.63 -9.23 -3.43
CA GLU A 143 13.10 -8.43 -2.30
C GLU A 143 12.16 -7.25 -2.01
N ARG A 144 11.58 -6.67 -3.05
CA ARG A 144 10.53 -5.64 -2.93
C ARG A 144 9.31 -6.18 -2.19
N GLU A 145 8.78 -7.32 -2.63
CA GLU A 145 7.61 -7.97 -2.00
C GLU A 145 7.89 -8.32 -0.53
N PHE A 146 9.07 -8.87 -0.23
CA PHE A 146 9.47 -9.13 1.15
C PHE A 146 9.48 -7.85 2.00
N MET A 147 10.07 -6.77 1.47
CA MET A 147 10.13 -5.48 2.16
C MET A 147 8.75 -4.86 2.35
N GLU A 148 7.85 -5.00 1.39
CA GLU A 148 6.46 -4.56 1.51
C GLU A 148 5.72 -5.38 2.59
N CYS A 149 5.87 -6.71 2.61
CA CYS A 149 5.31 -7.56 3.66
C CYS A 149 5.83 -7.16 5.05
N PHE A 150 7.13 -6.87 5.17
CA PHE A 150 7.72 -6.41 6.43
C PHE A 150 7.17 -5.02 6.83
N TYR A 151 7.02 -4.09 5.89
CA TYR A 151 6.36 -2.81 6.13
C TYR A 151 4.93 -2.99 6.66
N TYR A 152 4.12 -3.84 6.00
CA TYR A 152 2.75 -4.11 6.45
C TYR A 152 2.70 -4.77 7.84
N TYR A 153 3.67 -5.62 8.15
CA TYR A 153 3.80 -6.17 9.52
C TYR A 153 4.06 -5.07 10.56
N LEU A 154 4.95 -4.12 10.26
CA LEU A 154 5.33 -3.06 11.21
C LEU A 154 4.20 -2.07 11.50
N ILE A 155 3.37 -1.75 10.50
CA ILE A 155 2.24 -0.81 10.66
C ILE A 155 0.97 -1.46 11.22
N ARG A 156 0.92 -2.78 11.31
CA ARG A 156 -0.19 -3.51 11.96
C ARG A 156 -0.16 -3.28 13.47
N LYS A 157 -1.29 -2.82 13.98
CA LYS A 157 -1.57 -2.71 15.42
C LYS A 157 -2.50 -3.83 15.87
#